data_8124f3c6ebb84c34d00b51a190ef51fd
#
_entry.id   8124f3c6ebb84c34d00b51a190ef51fd
#
_cell.length_a   1.000
_cell.length_b   1.000
_cell.length_c   1.000
_cell.angle_alpha   90.00
_cell.angle_beta   90.00
_cell.angle_gamma   90.00
#
_symmetry.space_group_name_H-M   'P 1'
#
loop_
_entity.id
_entity.type
_entity.pdbx_description
1 polymer ?
#
loop_
_entity_poly.entity_id
_entity_poly.type
_entity_poly.pdbx_seq_one_letter_code
_entity_poly.pdbx_strand_id
1 'polypeptide(L)'
;ELRERLDHGQGRLPPGMSAVLAGLTAEPMARMSQAELARRLGLERTQALRLFKDSTGTTFRQFKRWTGLQHAARLIVAGALVRTAAMDAGFADTAHLTRTFKQCFGLTPSQAIAGLPTIGGG
;
A
#
# COMPACT_ATOMS: atom_id res chain seq x y z
N GLU A 1 19.09 6.26 -6.99
CA GLU A 1 17.71 5.88 -7.16
C GLU A 1 17.38 4.60 -6.42
N LEU A 2 16.18 4.50 -5.89
CA LEU A 2 15.78 3.37 -5.09
C LEU A 2 15.90 2.05 -5.86
N ARG A 3 15.48 2.06 -7.10
CA ARG A 3 15.52 0.86 -7.93
C ARG A 3 16.94 0.36 -8.13
N GLU A 4 17.85 1.27 -8.39
CA GLU A 4 19.24 0.91 -8.57
C GLU A 4 19.84 0.33 -7.30
N ARG A 5 19.48 0.88 -6.16
CA ARG A 5 19.93 0.34 -4.89
C ARG A 5 19.49 -1.10 -4.70
N LEU A 6 18.28 -1.40 -5.10
CA LEU A 6 17.74 -2.74 -4.96
C LEU A 6 18.41 -3.71 -5.93
N ASP A 7 18.93 -3.21 -7.03
CA ASP A 7 19.56 -4.06 -8.05
C ASP A 7 21.05 -4.27 -7.85
N HIS A 8 21.65 -3.59 -6.89
CA HIS A 8 23.09 -3.66 -6.67
C HIS A 8 23.42 -4.53 -5.46
N GLY A 9 23.49 -5.79 -5.61
CA GLY A 9 23.96 -6.70 -4.58
C GLY A 9 23.16 -6.62 -3.28
N GLN A 10 23.16 -5.47 -2.63
CA GLN A 10 22.36 -5.28 -1.44
C GLN A 10 20.88 -5.26 -1.76
N GLY A 11 20.57 -5.00 -3.00
CA GLY A 11 19.19 -4.93 -3.42
C GLY A 11 18.53 -6.27 -3.59
N ARG A 12 19.29 -7.34 -3.46
CA ARG A 12 18.69 -8.66 -3.57
C ARG A 12 17.81 -8.91 -2.34
N LEU A 13 16.54 -9.15 -2.60
CA LEU A 13 15.59 -9.35 -1.52
C LEU A 13 15.80 -10.71 -0.85
N PRO A 14 15.52 -10.78 0.46
CA PRO A 14 15.56 -12.05 1.17
C PRO A 14 14.60 -13.07 0.56
N PRO A 15 14.84 -14.36 0.77
CA PRO A 15 13.94 -15.40 0.29
C PRO A 15 12.50 -15.14 0.75
N GLY A 16 11.57 -15.22 -0.18
CA GLY A 16 10.16 -15.01 0.12
C GLY A 16 9.70 -13.57 0.13
N MET A 17 10.61 -12.62 0.21
CA MET A 17 10.21 -11.20 0.30
C MET A 17 9.58 -10.72 -1.01
N SER A 18 10.09 -11.13 -2.15
CA SER A 18 9.50 -10.75 -3.43
C SER A 18 8.04 -11.19 -3.53
N ALA A 19 7.75 -12.40 -3.08
CA ALA A 19 6.39 -12.90 -3.10
C ALA A 19 5.49 -12.11 -2.14
N VAL A 20 6.03 -11.75 -0.97
CA VAL A 20 5.30 -10.93 -0.01
C VAL A 20 4.93 -9.58 -0.62
N LEU A 21 5.92 -8.90 -1.21
CA LEU A 21 5.69 -7.59 -1.80
C LEU A 21 4.70 -7.66 -2.97
N ALA A 22 4.83 -8.68 -3.81
CA ALA A 22 3.91 -8.87 -4.92
C ALA A 22 2.49 -9.10 -4.41
N GLY A 23 2.33 -9.89 -3.37
CA GLY A 23 1.02 -10.15 -2.79
C GLY A 23 0.39 -8.91 -2.20
N LEU A 24 1.17 -8.11 -1.47
CA LEU A 24 0.66 -6.88 -0.87
C LEU A 24 0.25 -5.86 -1.94
N THR A 25 0.99 -5.79 -3.03
CA THR A 25 0.68 -4.86 -4.10
C THR A 25 -0.53 -5.30 -4.90
N ALA A 26 -0.62 -6.60 -5.20
CA ALA A 26 -1.70 -7.12 -6.01
C ALA A 26 -3.03 -7.18 -5.27
N GLU A 27 -2.98 -7.52 -3.99
CA GLU A 27 -4.19 -7.70 -3.19
C GLU A 27 -4.08 -6.99 -1.85
N PRO A 28 -4.18 -5.65 -1.84
CA PRO A 28 -4.13 -4.92 -0.56
C PRO A 28 -5.21 -5.37 0.40
N MET A 29 -6.33 -5.83 -0.13
CA MET A 29 -7.44 -6.29 0.68
C MET A 29 -7.20 -7.60 1.38
N ALA A 30 -6.23 -8.35 0.94
CA ALA A 30 -5.91 -9.62 1.60
C ALA A 30 -5.50 -9.39 3.06
N ARG A 31 -5.14 -8.16 3.39
CA ARG A 31 -4.86 -7.77 4.78
C ARG A 31 -3.86 -8.69 5.47
N MET A 32 -2.76 -8.94 4.77
CA MET A 32 -1.72 -9.75 5.37
C MET A 32 -1.37 -9.24 6.77
N SER A 33 -1.47 -10.10 7.76
CA SER A 33 -1.13 -9.75 9.14
C SER A 33 0.37 -9.87 9.37
N GLN A 34 0.82 -9.34 10.52
CA GLN A 34 2.21 -9.52 10.91
C GLN A 34 2.55 -10.98 11.09
N ALA A 35 1.61 -11.76 11.62
CA ALA A 35 1.81 -13.19 11.79
C ALA A 35 1.95 -13.90 10.44
N GLU A 36 1.15 -13.49 9.47
CA GLU A 36 1.24 -14.05 8.13
C GLU A 36 2.57 -13.69 7.46
N LEU A 37 3.01 -12.44 7.64
CA LEU A 37 4.32 -12.03 7.15
C LEU A 37 5.42 -12.91 7.72
N ALA A 38 5.39 -13.08 9.03
CA ALA A 38 6.39 -13.90 9.72
C ALA A 38 6.39 -15.34 9.21
N ARG A 39 5.20 -15.90 9.03
CA ARG A 39 5.05 -17.26 8.53
C ARG A 39 5.65 -17.40 7.13
N ARG A 40 5.37 -16.44 6.26
CA ARG A 40 5.84 -16.49 4.88
C ARG A 40 7.35 -16.34 4.78
N LEU A 41 7.95 -15.60 5.71
CA LEU A 41 9.40 -15.42 5.73
C LEU A 41 10.12 -16.48 6.56
N GLY A 42 9.38 -17.32 7.28
CA GLY A 42 9.98 -18.34 8.13
C GLY A 42 10.70 -17.74 9.32
N LEU A 43 10.22 -16.60 9.83
CA LEU A 43 10.86 -15.88 10.90
C LEU A 43 9.87 -15.60 12.02
N GLU A 44 10.42 -15.25 13.17
CA GLU A 44 9.64 -14.71 14.26
C GLU A 44 9.11 -13.32 13.87
N ARG A 45 8.01 -12.90 14.50
CA ARG A 45 7.35 -11.65 14.13
C ARG A 45 8.28 -10.44 14.16
N THR A 46 9.03 -10.27 15.25
CA THR A 46 9.92 -9.12 15.37
C THR A 46 11.00 -9.13 14.31
N GLN A 47 11.57 -10.31 14.04
CA GLN A 47 12.59 -10.47 13.02
C GLN A 47 12.02 -10.19 11.63
N ALA A 48 10.79 -10.65 11.37
CA ALA A 48 10.14 -10.46 10.08
C ALA A 48 9.89 -8.97 9.82
N LEU A 49 9.40 -8.25 10.83
CA LEU A 49 9.14 -6.82 10.71
C LEU A 49 10.43 -6.04 10.48
N ARG A 50 11.50 -6.40 11.18
CA ARG A 50 12.79 -5.75 11.01
C ARG A 50 13.34 -6.01 9.61
N LEU A 51 13.28 -7.26 9.18
CA LEU A 51 13.76 -7.63 7.85
C LEU A 51 12.97 -6.89 6.76
N PHE A 52 11.66 -6.78 6.93
CA PHE A 52 10.83 -6.06 5.98
C PHE A 52 11.28 -4.60 5.85
N LYS A 53 11.47 -3.94 7.00
CA LYS A 53 11.91 -2.54 6.98
C LYS A 53 13.30 -2.37 6.39
N ASP A 54 14.21 -3.26 6.73
CA ASP A 54 15.58 -3.20 6.20
C ASP A 54 15.61 -3.42 4.69
N SER A 55 14.73 -4.29 4.19
CA SER A 55 14.70 -4.65 2.78
C SER A 55 14.00 -3.59 1.92
N THR A 56 12.97 -2.95 2.46
CA THR A 56 12.12 -2.04 1.68
C THR A 56 12.33 -0.57 2.03
N GLY A 57 12.94 -0.28 3.17
CA GLY A 57 13.11 1.09 3.63
C GLY A 57 11.87 1.65 4.31
N THR A 58 10.81 0.88 4.44
CA THR A 58 9.59 1.32 5.08
C THR A 58 9.04 0.21 5.97
N THR A 59 8.28 0.60 7.00
CA THR A 59 7.69 -0.41 7.87
C THR A 59 6.61 -1.18 7.14
N PHE A 60 6.34 -2.40 7.60
CA PHE A 60 5.27 -3.22 7.06
C PHE A 60 3.92 -2.49 7.12
N ARG A 61 3.67 -1.82 8.25
CA ARG A 61 2.43 -1.06 8.43
C ARG A 61 2.30 0.07 7.42
N GLN A 62 3.36 0.84 7.22
CA GLN A 62 3.35 1.94 6.27
C GLN A 62 3.20 1.45 4.84
N PHE A 63 3.86 0.35 4.50
CA PHE A 63 3.74 -0.23 3.18
C PHE A 63 2.32 -0.66 2.88
N LYS A 64 1.67 -1.34 3.84
CA LYS A 64 0.28 -1.74 3.68
C LYS A 64 -0.64 -0.55 3.51
N ARG A 65 -0.41 0.50 4.29
CA ARG A 65 -1.20 1.73 4.17
C ARG A 65 -1.03 2.33 2.77
N TRP A 66 0.19 2.36 2.31
CA TRP A 66 0.49 2.92 0.99
C TRP A 66 -0.20 2.13 -0.13
N THR A 67 -0.09 0.81 -0.10
CA THR A 67 -0.76 -0.01 -1.12
C THR A 67 -2.27 0.12 -1.06
N GLY A 68 -2.82 0.23 0.14
CA GLY A 68 -4.26 0.48 0.30
C GLY A 68 -4.68 1.82 -0.29
N LEU A 69 -3.88 2.86 -0.04
CA LEU A 69 -4.17 4.18 -0.61
C LEU A 69 -4.13 4.17 -2.13
N GLN A 70 -3.14 3.50 -2.71
CA GLN A 70 -3.05 3.39 -4.16
C GLN A 70 -4.26 2.66 -4.73
N HIS A 71 -4.67 1.60 -4.07
CA HIS A 71 -5.83 0.84 -4.50
C HIS A 71 -7.09 1.70 -4.45
N ALA A 72 -7.30 2.41 -3.33
CA ALA A 72 -8.44 3.29 -3.19
C ALA A 72 -8.42 4.40 -4.24
N ALA A 73 -7.26 4.98 -4.49
CA ALA A 73 -7.13 6.04 -5.48
C ALA A 73 -7.53 5.54 -6.87
N ARG A 74 -7.08 4.35 -7.24
CA ARG A 74 -7.45 3.78 -8.55
C ARG A 74 -8.95 3.56 -8.67
N LEU A 75 -9.58 3.08 -7.61
CA LEU A 75 -11.03 2.87 -7.61
C LEU A 75 -11.78 4.19 -7.75
N ILE A 76 -11.34 5.20 -7.02
CA ILE A 76 -11.99 6.52 -7.05
C ILE A 76 -11.85 7.15 -8.43
N VAL A 77 -10.67 7.08 -9.03
CA VAL A 77 -10.45 7.61 -10.38
C VAL A 77 -11.33 6.87 -11.39
N ALA A 78 -11.57 5.58 -11.17
CA ALA A 78 -12.44 4.79 -12.04
C ALA A 78 -13.92 5.04 -11.79
N GLY A 79 -14.27 5.92 -10.85
CA GLY A 79 -15.66 6.31 -10.61
C GLY A 79 -16.32 5.68 -9.39
N ALA A 80 -15.59 4.93 -8.60
CA ALA A 80 -16.16 4.33 -7.41
C ALA A 80 -16.46 5.39 -6.35
N LEU A 81 -17.46 5.12 -5.53
CA LEU A 81 -17.75 5.97 -4.40
C LEU A 81 -16.59 5.89 -3.40
N VAL A 82 -16.31 7.02 -2.74
CA VAL A 82 -15.23 7.06 -1.76
C VAL A 82 -15.44 6.01 -0.67
N ARG A 83 -16.70 5.83 -0.24
CA ARG A 83 -17.02 4.83 0.77
C ARG A 83 -16.68 3.42 0.31
N THR A 84 -17.03 3.09 -0.93
CA THR A 84 -16.74 1.78 -1.50
C THR A 84 -15.23 1.56 -1.60
N ALA A 85 -14.53 2.59 -2.09
CA ALA A 85 -13.08 2.52 -2.22
C ALA A 85 -12.42 2.31 -0.85
N ALA A 86 -12.91 2.99 0.18
CA ALA A 86 -12.37 2.84 1.53
C ALA A 86 -12.50 1.41 2.02
N MET A 87 -13.68 0.84 1.86
CA MET A 87 -13.93 -0.53 2.30
C MET A 87 -13.08 -1.53 1.51
N ASP A 88 -13.03 -1.37 0.20
CA ASP A 88 -12.27 -2.27 -0.65
C ASP A 88 -10.77 -2.21 -0.39
N ALA A 89 -10.28 -1.05 0.00
CA ALA A 89 -8.86 -0.87 0.28
C ALA A 89 -8.48 -1.25 1.72
N GLY A 90 -9.46 -1.63 2.53
CA GLY A 90 -9.19 -2.09 3.89
C GLY A 90 -9.18 -1.01 4.94
N PHE A 91 -9.71 0.17 4.64
CA PHE A 91 -9.85 1.24 5.64
C PHE A 91 -11.11 1.00 6.49
N ALA A 92 -11.04 1.43 7.74
CA ALA A 92 -12.14 1.22 8.67
C ALA A 92 -13.41 1.93 8.22
N ASP A 93 -13.25 3.14 7.68
CA ASP A 93 -14.37 3.94 7.20
C ASP A 93 -13.87 5.03 6.26
N THR A 94 -14.81 5.80 5.72
CA THR A 94 -14.49 6.89 4.80
C THR A 94 -13.61 7.96 5.46
N ALA A 95 -13.89 8.26 6.71
CA ALA A 95 -13.11 9.28 7.43
C ALA A 95 -11.64 8.85 7.57
N HIS A 96 -11.41 7.58 7.85
CA HIS A 96 -10.05 7.04 7.97
C HIS A 96 -9.31 7.17 6.64
N LEU A 97 -9.95 6.78 5.55
CA LEU A 97 -9.34 6.92 4.22
C LEU A 97 -9.05 8.39 3.92
N THR A 98 -10.01 9.27 4.17
CA THR A 98 -9.86 10.70 3.88
C THR A 98 -8.68 11.29 4.64
N ARG A 99 -8.55 11.01 5.92
CA ARG A 99 -7.43 11.51 6.72
C ARG A 99 -6.09 10.98 6.21
N THR A 100 -6.02 9.69 5.96
CA THR A 100 -4.79 9.07 5.51
C THR A 100 -4.40 9.58 4.13
N PHE A 101 -5.38 9.70 3.24
CA PHE A 101 -5.18 10.21 1.89
C PHE A 101 -4.61 11.63 1.94
N LYS A 102 -5.21 12.49 2.78
CA LYS A 102 -4.75 13.86 2.90
C LYS A 102 -3.34 13.93 3.49
N GLN A 103 -3.04 13.09 4.47
CA GLN A 103 -1.70 13.06 5.05
C GLN A 103 -0.64 12.67 4.03
N CYS A 104 -0.96 11.77 3.12
CA CYS A 104 0.01 11.27 2.15
C CYS A 104 0.09 12.13 0.90
N PHE A 105 -1.02 12.68 0.43
CA PHE A 105 -1.09 13.39 -0.85
C PHE A 105 -1.33 14.88 -0.71
N GLY A 106 -1.61 15.37 0.50
CA GLY A 106 -1.82 16.79 0.73
C GLY A 106 -3.22 17.28 0.41
N LEU A 107 -4.10 16.42 -0.08
CA LEU A 107 -5.48 16.79 -0.39
C LEU A 107 -6.39 15.60 -0.14
N THR A 108 -7.70 15.89 -0.03
CA THR A 108 -8.69 14.85 0.18
C THR A 108 -9.01 14.14 -1.14
N PRO A 109 -9.61 12.93 -1.08
CA PRO A 109 -10.05 12.27 -2.30
C PRO A 109 -10.99 13.11 -3.14
N SER A 110 -11.91 13.83 -2.49
CA SER A 110 -12.85 14.70 -3.21
C SER A 110 -12.13 15.83 -3.92
N GLN A 111 -11.13 16.43 -3.27
CA GLN A 111 -10.33 17.48 -3.90
C GLN A 111 -9.52 16.93 -5.07
N ALA A 112 -8.99 15.74 -4.92
CA ALA A 112 -8.22 15.10 -5.98
C ALA A 112 -9.09 14.87 -7.23
N ILE A 113 -10.31 14.39 -7.02
CA ILE A 113 -11.25 14.15 -8.11
C ILE A 113 -11.62 15.46 -8.79
N ALA A 114 -11.91 16.50 -7.99
CA ALA A 114 -12.30 17.80 -8.53
C ALA A 114 -11.19 18.42 -9.37
N GLY A 115 -9.93 18.11 -9.05
CA GLY A 115 -8.79 18.63 -9.80
C GLY A 115 -8.42 17.83 -11.02
N LEU A 116 -9.07 16.69 -11.26
CA LEU A 116 -8.73 15.87 -12.41
C LEU A 116 -9.31 16.48 -13.68
N PRO A 117 -8.57 16.38 -14.80
CA PRO A 117 -9.12 16.78 -16.09
C PRO A 117 -10.37 15.98 -16.42
N THR A 118 -11.33 16.62 -17.03
CA THR A 118 -12.52 15.92 -17.49
C THR A 118 -12.14 15.10 -18.72
N ILE A 119 -12.23 13.80 -18.65
CA ILE A 119 -11.80 12.90 -19.70
C ILE A 119 -13.01 12.14 -20.24
N GLY A 120 -12.98 11.88 -21.53
CA GLY A 120 -14.03 11.10 -22.16
C GLY A 120 -15.34 11.82 -22.17
N GLY A 121 -15.29 13.09 -22.27
CA GLY A 121 -16.49 13.90 -22.30
C GLY A 121 -17.09 14.12 -20.96
N GLY A 122 -16.31 13.76 -20.00
CA GLY A 122 -16.77 14.08 -18.64
C GLY A 122 -16.82 15.54 -18.53
#